data_3f05a330c2aea8245e164aa7898b4c65
#
_entry.id   3f05a330c2aea8245e164aa7898b4c65
#
_cell.length_a   1.000
_cell.length_b   1.000
_cell.length_c   1.000
_cell.angle_alpha   90.00
_cell.angle_beta   90.00
_cell.angle_gamma   90.00
#
_symmetry.space_group_name_H-M   'P 1'
#
loop_
_entity.id
_entity.type
_entity.pdbx_description
1 polymer ?
#
loop_
_entity_poly.entity_id
_entity_poly.type
_entity_poly.pdbx_seq_one_letter_code
_entity_poly.pdbx_strand_id
1 'polypeptide(L)'
;WLASDEDREGEAISWHLCEVLGLDEEKTNRIVFHEITKQAILDAIKNPRHLDMNLVNAQQARRVLDRLVGFKLSPILWRKVKPALSAGRVQSVAVRLIVEREREIQKFQSVPYYRVTAIFALISDSGNATEVKAELDQRFNTHEEVEAFLEKCKDAKFMVESVTKKPLKRSPAPPFTTSTLQQEAARKLGFTVVQTMMIAQKLYESGRITYMRTDSVNLSTLCSNASKDEIIREYGKEYSQTRAYHTSSKGAQEAHEAIRPTYMNEPTIEGTAQEKRLYELIWKRTIASQMADAQLEKTTININIGNTSEKFVATGEVVSFDGFLKVYLESTDDEEHAEDSSHILPALKEGDELQRREILATEKYSLAPARYTEASLVKKLEDLGIGRPSTYAPTISTIQQRQYVVKGDKTGEERTFTIDSLKGIKITQKLKKEMAGSEKGKLLPTDIGIVVNDFLMENFPNIMNYNFTADVEKKFDDIAEGKTEWTNWMKDFDKGFEPEVKEVLEARNQHKAGERNLGNDPKTGKPVFVKIGRFGPVGQIGSAEDKDKPQFAQLP
;
A
#
# COMPACT_ATOMS: atom_id res chain seq x y z
N TRP A 1 4.50 37.98 -14.34
CA TRP A 1 3.91 37.19 -13.25
C TRP A 1 4.18 35.70 -13.51
N LEU A 2 4.67 35.00 -12.50
CA LEU A 2 4.89 33.57 -12.51
C LEU A 2 3.80 32.90 -11.68
N ALA A 3 3.10 31.94 -12.27
CA ALA A 3 1.93 31.30 -11.67
C ALA A 3 1.95 29.78 -11.82
N SER A 4 3.13 29.18 -11.80
CA SER A 4 3.28 27.72 -11.77
C SER A 4 2.81 27.14 -10.43
N ASP A 5 2.67 25.81 -10.35
CA ASP A 5 2.23 25.12 -9.14
C ASP A 5 3.08 25.49 -7.91
N GLU A 6 2.54 25.26 -6.73
CA GLU A 6 3.14 25.69 -5.46
C GLU A 6 4.25 24.76 -4.94
N ASP A 7 4.44 23.60 -5.55
CA ASP A 7 5.46 22.65 -5.13
C ASP A 7 6.88 23.02 -5.64
N ARG A 8 7.89 22.24 -5.23
CA ARG A 8 9.29 22.46 -5.63
C ARG A 8 9.50 22.40 -7.14
N GLU A 9 8.75 21.55 -7.83
CA GLU A 9 8.80 21.43 -9.28
C GLU A 9 8.25 22.69 -9.95
N GLY A 10 7.12 23.23 -9.45
CA GLY A 10 6.54 24.49 -9.92
C GLY A 10 7.45 25.68 -9.66
N GLU A 11 8.10 25.75 -8.50
CA GLU A 11 9.07 26.79 -8.18
C GLU A 11 10.28 26.76 -9.11
N ALA A 12 10.81 25.56 -9.40
CA ALA A 12 11.90 25.38 -10.36
C ALA A 12 11.49 25.72 -11.80
N ILE A 13 10.23 25.47 -12.20
CA ILE A 13 9.72 25.90 -13.50
C ILE A 13 9.73 27.42 -13.59
N SER A 14 9.24 28.12 -12.56
CA SER A 14 9.26 29.59 -12.51
C SER A 14 10.67 30.14 -12.59
N TRP A 15 11.62 29.54 -11.88
CA TRP A 15 13.05 29.92 -11.95
C TRP A 15 13.64 29.71 -13.35
N HIS A 16 13.40 28.57 -13.97
CA HIS A 16 13.85 28.31 -15.35
C HIS A 16 13.23 29.29 -16.35
N LEU A 17 11.99 29.72 -16.14
CA LEU A 17 11.36 30.74 -16.99
C LEU A 17 12.08 32.11 -16.86
N CYS A 18 12.50 32.49 -15.63
CA CYS A 18 13.30 33.69 -15.44
C CYS A 18 14.62 33.60 -16.22
N GLU A 19 15.34 32.48 -16.11
CA GLU A 19 16.60 32.25 -16.83
C GLU A 19 16.42 32.31 -18.34
N VAL A 20 15.45 31.58 -18.90
CA VAL A 20 15.24 31.47 -20.35
C VAL A 20 14.74 32.78 -20.97
N LEU A 21 13.91 33.52 -20.24
CA LEU A 21 13.33 34.77 -20.72
C LEU A 21 14.15 36.00 -20.33
N GLY A 22 15.25 35.83 -19.59
CA GLY A 22 16.10 36.94 -19.11
C GLY A 22 15.36 37.87 -18.13
N LEU A 23 14.48 37.33 -17.30
CA LEU A 23 13.74 38.08 -16.30
C LEU A 23 14.57 38.27 -15.04
N ASP A 24 14.40 39.42 -14.41
CA ASP A 24 15.02 39.73 -13.11
C ASP A 24 14.23 39.01 -11.99
N GLU A 25 14.86 38.06 -11.34
CA GLU A 25 14.24 37.22 -10.29
C GLU A 25 13.74 38.07 -9.11
N GLU A 26 14.45 39.15 -8.76
CA GLU A 26 14.08 40.01 -7.65
C GLU A 26 12.92 40.98 -7.98
N LYS A 27 12.65 41.21 -9.26
CA LYS A 27 11.57 42.10 -9.74
C LYS A 27 10.36 41.34 -10.29
N THR A 28 10.50 40.05 -10.53
CA THR A 28 9.43 39.25 -11.13
C THR A 28 8.49 38.73 -10.03
N ASN A 29 7.21 39.08 -10.13
CA ASN A 29 6.21 38.64 -9.17
C ASN A 29 5.87 37.16 -9.34
N ARG A 30 5.92 36.43 -8.26
CA ARG A 30 5.48 35.04 -8.12
C ARG A 30 4.16 35.00 -7.33
N ILE A 31 3.12 34.37 -7.88
CA ILE A 31 1.86 34.12 -7.19
C ILE A 31 1.70 32.62 -6.94
N VAL A 32 1.17 32.27 -5.79
CA VAL A 32 0.95 30.89 -5.33
C VAL A 32 -0.46 30.75 -4.81
N PHE A 33 -1.12 29.68 -5.17
CA PHE A 33 -2.46 29.35 -4.70
C PHE A 33 -2.66 27.84 -4.67
N HIS A 34 -3.44 27.36 -3.69
CA HIS A 34 -3.72 25.94 -3.48
C HIS A 34 -4.91 25.42 -4.28
N GLU A 35 -5.70 26.33 -4.85
CA GLU A 35 -6.89 26.03 -5.63
C GLU A 35 -7.09 27.07 -6.74
N ILE A 36 -7.66 26.64 -7.85
CA ILE A 36 -7.95 27.53 -8.98
C ILE A 36 -9.37 28.07 -8.84
N THR A 37 -9.54 29.00 -7.92
CA THR A 37 -10.81 29.75 -7.74
C THR A 37 -10.55 31.24 -7.94
N LYS A 38 -11.62 31.97 -8.30
CA LYS A 38 -11.54 33.43 -8.47
C LYS A 38 -10.97 34.11 -7.24
N GLN A 39 -11.42 33.72 -6.04
CA GLN A 39 -10.99 34.33 -4.79
C GLN A 39 -9.51 34.03 -4.51
N ALA A 40 -9.08 32.77 -4.60
CA ALA A 40 -7.69 32.38 -4.34
C ALA A 40 -6.72 33.08 -5.31
N ILE A 41 -7.07 33.18 -6.59
CA ILE A 41 -6.25 33.88 -7.58
C ILE A 41 -6.18 35.38 -7.30
N LEU A 42 -7.31 36.03 -6.97
CA LEU A 42 -7.31 37.45 -6.64
C LEU A 42 -6.51 37.76 -5.37
N ASP A 43 -6.58 36.90 -4.37
CA ASP A 43 -5.81 37.06 -3.14
C ASP A 43 -4.31 36.83 -3.39
N ALA A 44 -3.95 35.87 -4.22
CA ALA A 44 -2.57 35.65 -4.64
C ALA A 44 -1.99 36.83 -5.43
N ILE A 45 -2.79 37.46 -6.31
CA ILE A 45 -2.39 38.65 -7.06
C ILE A 45 -2.17 39.86 -6.12
N LYS A 46 -2.97 39.98 -5.06
CA LYS A 46 -2.79 41.05 -4.06
C LYS A 46 -1.57 40.85 -3.16
N ASN A 47 -1.14 39.61 -2.99
CA ASN A 47 -0.04 39.22 -2.11
C ASN A 47 1.04 38.44 -2.88
N PRO A 48 1.67 39.04 -3.91
CA PRO A 48 2.75 38.41 -4.62
C PRO A 48 3.98 38.22 -3.76
N ARG A 49 4.79 37.22 -4.03
CA ARG A 49 6.11 37.03 -3.44
C ARG A 49 7.19 36.95 -4.50
N HIS A 50 8.42 36.78 -4.10
CA HIS A 50 9.53 36.46 -5.00
C HIS A 50 9.70 34.93 -5.06
N LEU A 51 10.61 34.48 -5.96
CA LEU A 51 10.99 33.08 -6.02
C LEU A 51 11.61 32.62 -4.69
N ASP A 52 11.21 31.45 -4.25
CA ASP A 52 11.82 30.79 -3.11
C ASP A 52 13.00 29.93 -3.59
N MET A 53 14.21 30.48 -3.51
CA MET A 53 15.42 29.81 -3.96
C MET A 53 15.74 28.54 -3.14
N ASN A 54 15.24 28.40 -1.92
CA ASN A 54 15.43 27.17 -1.15
C ASN A 54 14.62 26.02 -1.76
N LEU A 55 13.39 26.28 -2.21
CA LEU A 55 12.58 25.30 -2.95
C LEU A 55 13.25 24.94 -4.29
N VAL A 56 13.74 25.94 -5.04
CA VAL A 56 14.50 25.71 -6.28
C VAL A 56 15.72 24.84 -6.01
N ASN A 57 16.52 25.18 -5.00
CA ASN A 57 17.72 24.44 -4.62
C ASN A 57 17.41 22.99 -4.21
N ALA A 58 16.31 22.75 -3.49
CA ALA A 58 15.88 21.42 -3.12
C ALA A 58 15.50 20.57 -4.36
N GLN A 59 14.83 21.16 -5.34
CA GLN A 59 14.51 20.51 -6.60
C GLN A 59 15.78 20.25 -7.44
N GLN A 60 16.68 21.22 -7.53
CA GLN A 60 17.96 21.06 -8.22
C GLN A 60 18.81 19.96 -7.57
N ALA A 61 18.92 19.95 -6.24
CA ALA A 61 19.63 18.91 -5.52
C ALA A 61 19.11 17.51 -5.85
N ARG A 62 17.78 17.32 -5.83
CA ARG A 62 17.16 16.07 -6.25
C ARG A 62 17.51 15.70 -7.69
N ARG A 63 17.32 16.63 -8.62
CA ARG A 63 17.56 16.39 -10.04
C ARG A 63 19.01 16.03 -10.33
N VAL A 64 19.95 16.74 -9.69
CA VAL A 64 21.38 16.48 -9.86
C VAL A 64 21.75 15.13 -9.27
N LEU A 65 21.32 14.83 -8.05
CA LEU A 65 21.62 13.55 -7.40
C LEU A 65 21.07 12.36 -8.20
N ASP A 66 19.80 12.41 -8.59
CA ASP A 66 19.17 11.29 -9.30
C ASP A 66 19.81 11.08 -10.67
N ARG A 67 20.25 12.15 -11.35
CA ARG A 67 21.04 12.05 -12.59
C ARG A 67 22.44 11.53 -12.35
N LEU A 68 23.13 12.00 -11.31
CA LEU A 68 24.47 11.55 -10.96
C LEU A 68 24.47 10.04 -10.70
N VAL A 69 23.57 9.56 -9.85
CA VAL A 69 23.42 8.14 -9.55
C VAL A 69 23.06 7.36 -10.83
N GLY A 70 22.07 7.82 -11.59
CA GLY A 70 21.61 7.14 -12.80
C GLY A 70 22.69 7.06 -13.88
N PHE A 71 23.41 8.13 -14.13
CA PHE A 71 24.48 8.18 -15.16
C PHE A 71 25.71 7.39 -14.77
N LYS A 72 26.02 7.25 -13.49
CA LYS A 72 27.13 6.43 -13.03
C LYS A 72 26.78 4.94 -12.97
N LEU A 73 25.58 4.57 -12.50
CA LEU A 73 25.19 3.17 -12.35
C LEU A 73 24.74 2.51 -13.66
N SER A 74 24.04 3.24 -14.54
CA SER A 74 23.50 2.64 -15.77
C SER A 74 24.60 2.09 -16.71
N PRO A 75 25.71 2.77 -16.98
CA PRO A 75 26.82 2.22 -17.77
C PRO A 75 27.45 0.97 -17.13
N ILE A 76 27.49 0.89 -15.80
CA ILE A 76 27.96 -0.32 -15.09
C ILE A 76 27.05 -1.49 -15.40
N LEU A 77 25.72 -1.30 -15.30
CA LEU A 77 24.74 -2.32 -15.66
C LEU A 77 24.89 -2.76 -17.12
N TRP A 78 25.16 -1.82 -18.05
CA TRP A 78 25.36 -2.16 -19.47
C TRP A 78 26.58 -3.05 -19.68
N ARG A 79 27.65 -2.79 -18.94
CA ARG A 79 28.90 -3.53 -19.07
C ARG A 79 28.86 -4.86 -18.32
N LYS A 80 28.26 -4.89 -17.14
CA LYS A 80 28.32 -6.04 -16.21
C LYS A 80 27.13 -6.98 -16.30
N VAL A 81 25.95 -6.48 -16.72
CA VAL A 81 24.69 -7.24 -16.79
C VAL A 81 24.21 -7.30 -18.24
N LYS A 82 23.57 -6.25 -18.74
CA LYS A 82 22.98 -6.20 -20.08
C LYS A 82 22.84 -4.75 -20.57
N PRO A 83 23.03 -4.47 -21.87
CA PRO A 83 22.75 -3.15 -22.45
C PRO A 83 21.32 -2.68 -22.23
N ALA A 84 21.13 -1.36 -22.22
CA ALA A 84 19.85 -0.66 -22.08
C ALA A 84 19.17 -0.79 -20.69
N LEU A 85 19.83 -1.36 -19.69
CA LEU A 85 19.38 -1.32 -18.31
C LEU A 85 19.66 0.05 -17.68
N SER A 86 18.93 0.37 -16.61
CA SER A 86 19.13 1.61 -15.89
C SER A 86 18.88 1.41 -14.40
N ALA A 87 19.60 2.16 -13.60
CA ALA A 87 19.41 2.24 -12.18
C ALA A 87 19.05 3.68 -11.77
N GLY A 88 18.42 3.80 -10.61
CA GLY A 88 18.13 5.07 -10.00
C GLY A 88 17.80 4.87 -8.53
N ARG A 89 18.11 5.85 -7.72
CA ARG A 89 18.03 5.77 -6.26
C ARG A 89 16.68 5.25 -5.76
N VAL A 90 15.58 5.91 -6.08
CA VAL A 90 14.24 5.52 -5.58
C VAL A 90 13.70 4.29 -6.30
N GLN A 91 13.84 4.23 -7.61
CA GLN A 91 13.30 3.11 -8.41
C GLN A 91 13.94 1.76 -8.09
N SER A 92 15.28 1.74 -7.87
CA SER A 92 15.99 0.49 -7.55
C SER A 92 15.58 -0.04 -6.18
N VAL A 93 15.36 0.85 -5.23
CA VAL A 93 14.86 0.51 -3.89
C VAL A 93 13.40 0.03 -3.94
N ALA A 94 12.56 0.60 -4.82
CA ALA A 94 11.20 0.10 -5.04
C ALA A 94 11.20 -1.32 -5.63
N VAL A 95 12.10 -1.61 -6.58
CA VAL A 95 12.30 -2.98 -7.10
C VAL A 95 12.76 -3.92 -5.98
N ARG A 96 13.69 -3.48 -5.13
CA ARG A 96 14.17 -4.25 -3.98
C ARG A 96 13.03 -4.69 -3.06
N LEU A 97 12.09 -3.81 -2.72
CA LEU A 97 10.91 -4.16 -1.90
C LEU A 97 10.12 -5.33 -2.51
N ILE A 98 9.93 -5.29 -3.82
CA ILE A 98 9.15 -6.31 -4.53
C ILE A 98 9.93 -7.63 -4.60
N VAL A 99 11.24 -7.59 -4.87
CA VAL A 99 12.12 -8.78 -4.91
C VAL A 99 12.21 -9.42 -3.52
N GLU A 100 12.42 -8.63 -2.46
CA GLU A 100 12.46 -9.14 -1.09
C GLU A 100 11.14 -9.81 -0.70
N ARG A 101 9.99 -9.22 -1.05
CA ARG A 101 8.67 -9.81 -0.82
C ARG A 101 8.52 -11.15 -1.55
N GLU A 102 8.93 -11.23 -2.80
CA GLU A 102 8.88 -12.50 -3.54
C GLU A 102 9.74 -13.58 -2.88
N ARG A 103 10.93 -13.22 -2.36
CA ARG A 103 11.80 -14.14 -1.62
C ARG A 103 11.24 -14.55 -0.26
N GLU A 104 10.56 -13.63 0.45
CA GLU A 104 9.84 -13.97 1.67
C GLU A 104 8.76 -15.03 1.38
N ILE A 105 7.99 -14.85 0.30
CA ILE A 105 6.95 -15.79 -0.11
C ILE A 105 7.54 -17.15 -0.49
N GLN A 106 8.64 -17.17 -1.26
CA GLN A 106 9.32 -18.42 -1.67
C GLN A 106 9.91 -19.20 -0.49
N LYS A 107 10.35 -18.52 0.55
CA LYS A 107 10.89 -19.15 1.77
C LYS A 107 9.80 -19.52 2.77
N PHE A 108 8.61 -19.00 2.60
CA PHE A 108 7.52 -19.23 3.54
C PHE A 108 7.04 -20.67 3.50
N GLN A 109 6.96 -21.29 4.67
CA GLN A 109 6.40 -22.61 4.85
C GLN A 109 5.02 -22.49 5.50
N SER A 110 4.01 -22.90 4.75
CA SER A 110 2.64 -22.90 5.25
C SER A 110 2.45 -23.99 6.29
N VAL A 111 1.96 -23.61 7.47
CA VAL A 111 1.71 -24.53 8.59
C VAL A 111 0.21 -24.73 8.74
N PRO A 112 -0.28 -25.98 8.81
CA PRO A 112 -1.68 -26.26 9.07
C PRO A 112 -2.04 -25.95 10.52
N TYR A 113 -3.28 -25.54 10.72
CA TYR A 113 -3.93 -25.40 12.02
C TYR A 113 -5.44 -25.59 11.86
N TYR A 114 -6.13 -25.85 12.95
CA TYR A 114 -7.58 -26.06 12.92
C TYR A 114 -8.30 -24.92 13.64
N ARG A 115 -9.22 -24.28 12.92
CA ARG A 115 -10.15 -23.29 13.44
C ARG A 115 -11.46 -24.00 13.74
N VAL A 116 -11.95 -23.88 14.97
CA VAL A 116 -13.17 -24.55 15.40
C VAL A 116 -14.29 -23.51 15.56
N THR A 117 -15.40 -23.74 14.87
CA THR A 117 -16.60 -22.92 14.93
C THR A 117 -17.79 -23.75 15.33
N ALA A 118 -18.76 -23.16 16.00
CA ALA A 118 -19.98 -23.85 16.40
C ALA A 118 -21.22 -23.04 16.04
N ILE A 119 -22.30 -23.76 15.77
CA ILE A 119 -23.65 -23.19 15.64
C ILE A 119 -24.46 -23.71 16.81
N PHE A 120 -24.92 -22.79 17.62
CA PHE A 120 -25.80 -23.05 18.75
C PHE A 120 -27.20 -22.52 18.47
N ALA A 121 -28.21 -23.06 19.14
CA ALA A 121 -29.57 -22.57 19.13
C ALA A 121 -30.05 -22.34 20.56
N LEU A 122 -30.64 -21.18 20.79
CA LEU A 122 -31.49 -20.94 21.95
C LEU A 122 -32.94 -21.25 21.56
N ILE A 123 -33.58 -22.17 22.25
CA ILE A 123 -34.98 -22.46 22.05
C ILE A 123 -35.78 -21.59 23.04
N SER A 124 -36.55 -20.65 22.49
CA SER A 124 -37.46 -19.85 23.30
C SER A 124 -38.68 -20.67 23.73
N ASP A 125 -39.36 -20.24 24.79
CA ASP A 125 -40.62 -20.84 25.25
C ASP A 125 -41.71 -20.88 24.18
N SER A 126 -41.58 -20.01 23.14
CA SER A 126 -42.48 -19.99 21.97
C SER A 126 -42.10 -21.00 20.87
N GLY A 127 -41.05 -21.82 21.06
CA GLY A 127 -40.59 -22.82 20.10
C GLY A 127 -39.76 -22.27 18.96
N ASN A 128 -39.48 -20.95 18.91
CA ASN A 128 -38.61 -20.36 17.92
C ASN A 128 -37.15 -20.59 18.29
N ALA A 129 -36.36 -21.14 17.35
CA ALA A 129 -34.92 -21.33 17.52
C ALA A 129 -34.15 -20.13 16.94
N THR A 130 -33.37 -19.48 17.80
CA THR A 130 -32.44 -18.42 17.35
C THR A 130 -31.04 -18.97 17.32
N GLU A 131 -30.38 -18.88 16.16
CA GLU A 131 -29.02 -19.40 15.97
C GLU A 131 -27.95 -18.41 16.37
N VAL A 132 -26.88 -18.93 17.00
CA VAL A 132 -25.68 -18.20 17.40
C VAL A 132 -24.46 -18.90 16.82
N LYS A 133 -23.67 -18.18 16.05
CA LYS A 133 -22.37 -18.67 15.59
C LYS A 133 -21.29 -18.22 16.57
N ALA A 134 -20.43 -19.14 16.96
CA ALA A 134 -19.32 -18.86 17.87
C ALA A 134 -18.04 -19.56 17.39
N GLU A 135 -16.90 -19.02 17.75
CA GLU A 135 -15.59 -19.57 17.47
C GLU A 135 -14.92 -19.99 18.79
N LEU A 136 -14.17 -21.08 18.76
CA LEU A 136 -13.40 -21.51 19.90
C LEU A 136 -12.29 -20.50 20.20
N ASP A 137 -12.02 -20.23 21.46
CA ASP A 137 -11.02 -19.25 21.92
C ASP A 137 -9.57 -19.65 21.66
N GLN A 138 -9.34 -20.89 21.21
CA GLN A 138 -8.05 -21.40 20.82
C GLN A 138 -8.10 -22.16 19.49
N ARG A 139 -6.91 -22.39 18.93
CA ARG A 139 -6.70 -23.17 17.70
C ARG A 139 -5.97 -24.46 18.06
N PHE A 140 -6.24 -25.51 17.30
CA PHE A 140 -5.50 -26.77 17.42
C PHE A 140 -4.46 -26.88 16.30
N ASN A 141 -3.36 -27.57 16.60
CA ASN A 141 -2.28 -27.72 15.63
C ASN A 141 -2.30 -29.10 14.95
N THR A 142 -2.97 -30.09 15.54
CA THR A 142 -3.04 -31.46 15.01
C THR A 142 -4.48 -31.95 14.90
N HIS A 143 -4.70 -32.93 14.03
CA HIS A 143 -5.99 -33.57 13.86
C HIS A 143 -6.41 -34.37 15.11
N GLU A 144 -5.45 -34.99 15.79
CA GLU A 144 -5.68 -35.75 17.04
C GLU A 144 -6.24 -34.85 18.17
N GLU A 145 -5.75 -33.62 18.28
CA GLU A 145 -6.29 -32.64 19.21
C GLU A 145 -7.74 -32.29 18.90
N VAL A 146 -8.06 -32.12 17.60
CA VAL A 146 -9.41 -31.86 17.12
C VAL A 146 -10.34 -33.02 17.44
N GLU A 147 -9.95 -34.25 17.12
CA GLU A 147 -10.77 -35.45 17.41
C GLU A 147 -11.05 -35.57 18.90
N ALA A 148 -10.00 -35.43 19.74
CA ALA A 148 -10.16 -35.48 21.19
C ALA A 148 -11.11 -34.40 21.72
N PHE A 149 -11.05 -33.18 21.17
CA PHE A 149 -11.94 -32.09 21.52
C PHE A 149 -13.38 -32.39 21.09
N LEU A 150 -13.60 -32.81 19.85
CA LEU A 150 -14.93 -33.15 19.35
C LEU A 150 -15.57 -34.31 20.11
N GLU A 151 -14.78 -35.31 20.54
CA GLU A 151 -15.25 -36.39 21.40
C GLU A 151 -15.77 -35.86 22.74
N LYS A 152 -15.04 -34.97 23.40
CA LYS A 152 -15.47 -34.31 24.65
C LYS A 152 -16.76 -33.51 24.45
N CYS A 153 -16.97 -32.91 23.28
CA CYS A 153 -18.13 -32.11 22.97
C CYS A 153 -19.40 -32.93 22.70
N LYS A 154 -19.32 -34.27 22.53
CA LYS A 154 -20.51 -35.11 22.28
C LYS A 154 -21.56 -35.01 23.40
N ASP A 155 -21.10 -35.10 24.62
CA ASP A 155 -21.96 -35.13 25.82
C ASP A 155 -21.87 -33.84 26.66
N ALA A 156 -21.15 -32.84 26.13
CA ALA A 156 -20.98 -31.56 26.82
C ALA A 156 -22.26 -30.73 26.84
N LYS A 157 -22.49 -30.04 27.95
CA LYS A 157 -23.47 -28.96 28.06
C LYS A 157 -22.83 -27.64 27.70
N PHE A 158 -23.57 -26.82 26.98
CA PHE A 158 -23.10 -25.50 26.53
C PHE A 158 -23.95 -24.43 27.22
N MET A 159 -23.30 -23.61 28.02
CA MET A 159 -23.97 -22.56 28.79
C MET A 159 -23.34 -21.21 28.56
N VAL A 160 -24.14 -20.19 28.47
CA VAL A 160 -23.67 -18.80 28.42
C VAL A 160 -23.05 -18.47 29.77
N GLU A 161 -21.72 -18.30 29.77
CA GLU A 161 -20.97 -17.95 30.97
C GLU A 161 -21.03 -16.44 31.26
N SER A 162 -20.96 -15.64 30.22
CA SER A 162 -21.02 -14.19 30.35
C SER A 162 -21.48 -13.52 29.07
N VAL A 163 -22.15 -12.39 29.21
CA VAL A 163 -22.53 -11.49 28.11
C VAL A 163 -21.99 -10.11 28.44
N THR A 164 -20.99 -9.69 27.69
CA THR A 164 -20.33 -8.39 27.89
C THR A 164 -20.69 -7.46 26.74
N LYS A 165 -21.25 -6.30 27.07
CA LYS A 165 -21.52 -5.23 26.12
C LYS A 165 -20.58 -4.08 26.38
N LYS A 166 -19.85 -3.66 25.35
CA LYS A 166 -18.91 -2.54 25.43
C LYS A 166 -19.21 -1.52 24.35
N PRO A 167 -19.30 -0.24 24.67
CA PRO A 167 -19.37 0.80 23.67
C PRO A 167 -18.07 0.80 22.87
N LEU A 168 -18.21 0.90 21.55
CA LEU A 168 -17.12 1.03 20.61
C LEU A 168 -17.33 2.29 19.79
N LYS A 169 -16.30 3.07 19.62
CA LYS A 169 -16.31 4.30 18.86
C LYS A 169 -15.36 4.18 17.68
N ARG A 170 -15.84 4.50 16.48
CA ARG A 170 -15.01 4.59 15.29
C ARG A 170 -14.96 6.02 14.82
N SER A 171 -13.76 6.55 14.64
CA SER A 171 -13.54 7.91 14.12
C SER A 171 -13.23 7.89 12.63
N PRO A 172 -13.62 8.93 11.88
CA PRO A 172 -13.33 9.01 10.46
C PRO A 172 -11.83 9.22 10.22
N ALA A 173 -11.38 8.74 9.07
CA ALA A 173 -10.03 8.98 8.59
C ALA A 173 -9.84 10.45 8.16
N PRO A 174 -8.59 10.98 8.20
CA PRO A 174 -8.27 12.32 7.74
C PRO A 174 -8.63 12.55 6.26
N PRO A 175 -8.73 13.81 5.81
CA PRO A 175 -8.79 14.14 4.39
C PRO A 175 -7.62 13.55 3.61
N PHE A 176 -7.75 13.44 2.29
CA PHE A 176 -6.74 12.80 1.47
C PHE A 176 -5.42 13.57 1.37
N THR A 177 -4.34 12.83 1.53
CA THR A 177 -3.03 13.15 0.95
C THR A 177 -2.91 12.51 -0.43
N THR A 178 -1.84 12.83 -1.17
CA THR A 178 -1.54 12.15 -2.45
C THR A 178 -1.48 10.63 -2.28
N SER A 179 -0.78 10.15 -1.26
CA SER A 179 -0.61 8.72 -0.99
C SER A 179 -1.96 8.04 -0.69
N THR A 180 -2.74 8.59 0.24
CA THR A 180 -4.01 7.98 0.62
C THR A 180 -5.06 8.04 -0.49
N LEU A 181 -5.05 9.10 -1.32
CA LEU A 181 -5.89 9.17 -2.52
C LEU A 181 -5.53 8.07 -3.53
N GLN A 182 -4.25 7.88 -3.80
CA GLN A 182 -3.77 6.82 -4.71
C GLN A 182 -4.18 5.43 -4.21
N GLN A 183 -4.06 5.18 -2.91
CA GLN A 183 -4.45 3.91 -2.29
C GLN A 183 -5.97 3.66 -2.41
N GLU A 184 -6.79 4.61 -2.01
CA GLU A 184 -8.26 4.44 -2.04
C GLU A 184 -8.82 4.41 -3.45
N ALA A 185 -8.28 5.21 -4.38
CA ALA A 185 -8.68 5.15 -5.80
C ALA A 185 -8.33 3.79 -6.42
N ALA A 186 -7.20 3.20 -6.08
CA ALA A 186 -6.85 1.86 -6.55
C ALA A 186 -7.80 0.79 -5.98
N ARG A 187 -8.12 0.83 -4.69
CA ARG A 187 -8.99 -0.15 -4.02
C ARG A 187 -10.46 -0.01 -4.45
N LYS A 188 -11.01 1.21 -4.41
CA LYS A 188 -12.45 1.45 -4.64
C LYS A 188 -12.83 1.65 -6.10
N LEU A 189 -11.93 2.26 -6.88
CA LEU A 189 -12.22 2.62 -8.27
C LEU A 189 -11.50 1.75 -9.28
N GLY A 190 -10.49 0.97 -8.85
CA GLY A 190 -9.65 0.17 -9.73
C GLY A 190 -8.70 1.00 -10.60
N PHE A 191 -8.42 2.26 -10.21
CA PHE A 191 -7.52 3.14 -10.95
C PHE A 191 -6.06 2.81 -10.63
N THR A 192 -5.20 2.89 -11.65
CA THR A 192 -3.76 2.87 -11.41
C THR A 192 -3.32 4.17 -10.73
N VAL A 193 -2.17 4.14 -10.08
CA VAL A 193 -1.61 5.33 -9.42
C VAL A 193 -1.40 6.47 -10.42
N VAL A 194 -0.90 6.16 -11.62
CA VAL A 194 -0.71 7.14 -12.70
C VAL A 194 -2.04 7.71 -13.19
N GLN A 195 -3.03 6.85 -13.40
CA GLN A 195 -4.38 7.27 -13.82
C GLN A 195 -5.02 8.18 -12.78
N THR A 196 -4.91 7.85 -11.49
CA THR A 196 -5.40 8.67 -10.39
C THR A 196 -4.81 10.07 -10.43
N MET A 197 -3.48 10.19 -10.60
CA MET A 197 -2.81 11.49 -10.65
C MET A 197 -3.16 12.30 -11.90
N MET A 198 -3.32 11.64 -13.04
CA MET A 198 -3.74 12.30 -14.28
C MET A 198 -5.17 12.87 -14.19
N ILE A 199 -6.09 12.15 -13.57
CA ILE A 199 -7.46 12.62 -13.35
C ILE A 199 -7.47 13.73 -12.29
N ALA A 200 -6.73 13.57 -11.18
CA ALA A 200 -6.61 14.58 -10.15
C ALA A 200 -6.03 15.90 -10.68
N GLN A 201 -5.04 15.84 -11.58
CA GLN A 201 -4.51 17.01 -12.27
C GLN A 201 -5.59 17.75 -13.05
N LYS A 202 -6.42 17.05 -13.81
CA LYS A 202 -7.54 17.65 -14.56
C LYS A 202 -8.59 18.29 -13.63
N LEU A 203 -8.91 17.63 -12.50
CA LEU A 203 -9.84 18.18 -11.53
C LEU A 203 -9.29 19.46 -10.88
N TYR A 204 -7.98 19.50 -10.59
CA TYR A 204 -7.31 20.70 -10.09
C TYR A 204 -7.33 21.82 -11.13
N GLU A 205 -6.89 21.56 -12.36
CA GLU A 205 -6.83 22.55 -13.45
C GLU A 205 -8.21 23.12 -13.81
N SER A 206 -9.27 22.33 -13.63
CA SER A 206 -10.65 22.78 -13.80
C SER A 206 -11.24 23.47 -12.56
N GLY A 207 -10.46 23.67 -11.49
CA GLY A 207 -10.87 24.37 -10.28
C GLY A 207 -11.85 23.57 -9.40
N ARG A 208 -11.86 22.23 -9.51
CA ARG A 208 -12.77 21.36 -8.76
C ARG A 208 -12.22 20.86 -7.43
N ILE A 209 -10.91 20.70 -7.33
CA ILE A 209 -10.21 20.27 -6.13
C ILE A 209 -9.01 21.14 -5.85
N THR A 210 -8.48 21.08 -4.62
CA THR A 210 -7.19 21.65 -4.23
C THR A 210 -6.04 20.92 -4.91
N TYR A 211 -4.83 21.45 -4.79
CA TYR A 211 -3.63 20.89 -5.38
C TYR A 211 -3.42 19.42 -4.93
N MET A 212 -3.21 18.53 -5.89
CA MET A 212 -3.23 17.07 -5.67
C MET A 212 -1.89 16.49 -5.21
N ARG A 213 -0.82 17.26 -5.16
CA ARG A 213 0.49 16.80 -4.65
C ARG A 213 0.74 17.39 -3.28
N THR A 214 0.23 16.71 -2.26
CA THR A 214 0.35 17.14 -0.87
C THR A 214 0.47 15.94 0.06
N ASP A 215 1.21 16.09 1.13
CA ASP A 215 1.25 15.18 2.27
C ASP A 215 0.52 15.74 3.50
N SER A 216 -0.11 16.90 3.34
CA SER A 216 -0.92 17.55 4.37
C SER A 216 -2.32 16.94 4.47
N VAL A 217 -2.79 16.84 5.71
CA VAL A 217 -4.18 16.48 6.06
C VAL A 217 -4.97 17.68 6.61
N ASN A 218 -4.39 18.88 6.55
CA ASN A 218 -5.03 20.10 7.07
C ASN A 218 -6.15 20.57 6.16
N LEU A 219 -7.21 21.13 6.75
CA LEU A 219 -8.26 21.84 6.04
C LEU A 219 -8.26 23.31 6.47
N SER A 220 -8.48 24.21 5.52
CA SER A 220 -8.70 25.62 5.84
C SER A 220 -9.97 25.81 6.67
N THR A 221 -10.01 26.89 7.43
CA THR A 221 -11.22 27.28 8.19
C THR A 221 -12.44 27.45 7.27
N LEU A 222 -12.23 27.95 6.06
CA LEU A 222 -13.29 28.10 5.07
C LEU A 222 -13.88 26.74 4.68
N CYS A 223 -13.03 25.76 4.36
CA CYS A 223 -13.47 24.40 4.01
C CYS A 223 -14.16 23.72 5.20
N SER A 224 -13.60 23.83 6.40
CA SER A 224 -14.19 23.23 7.61
C SER A 224 -15.58 23.78 7.92
N ASN A 225 -15.77 25.10 7.77
CA ASN A 225 -17.08 25.74 7.95
C ASN A 225 -18.07 25.33 6.86
N ALA A 226 -17.66 25.34 5.59
CA ALA A 226 -18.49 24.92 4.48
C ALA A 226 -18.90 23.42 4.61
N SER A 227 -17.98 22.58 5.06
CA SER A 227 -18.27 21.17 5.35
C SER A 227 -19.29 21.02 6.47
N LYS A 228 -19.16 21.80 7.53
CA LYS A 228 -20.12 21.81 8.65
C LYS A 228 -21.51 22.20 8.19
N ASP A 229 -21.62 23.26 7.39
CA ASP A 229 -22.91 23.74 6.90
C ASP A 229 -23.56 22.69 5.98
N GLU A 230 -22.78 22.05 5.12
CA GLU A 230 -23.23 20.98 4.24
C GLU A 230 -23.69 19.75 5.03
N ILE A 231 -22.94 19.32 6.03
CA ILE A 231 -23.30 18.19 6.88
C ILE A 231 -24.63 18.46 7.62
N ILE A 232 -24.77 19.65 8.18
CA ILE A 232 -26.01 20.04 8.89
C ILE A 232 -27.20 20.06 7.93
N ARG A 233 -27.00 20.54 6.71
CA ARG A 233 -28.06 20.60 5.70
C ARG A 233 -28.54 19.23 5.25
N GLU A 234 -27.58 18.32 4.97
CA GLU A 234 -27.89 17.03 4.32
C GLU A 234 -28.19 15.91 5.33
N TYR A 235 -27.55 15.94 6.51
CA TYR A 235 -27.59 14.81 7.46
C TYR A 235 -28.14 15.19 8.84
N GLY A 236 -28.10 16.46 9.21
CA GLY A 236 -28.51 16.94 10.52
C GLY A 236 -27.36 17.38 11.42
N LYS A 237 -27.67 18.15 12.44
CA LYS A 237 -26.70 18.74 13.36
C LYS A 237 -25.90 17.70 14.14
N GLU A 238 -26.53 16.58 14.47
CA GLU A 238 -25.95 15.47 15.23
C GLU A 238 -24.81 14.77 14.47
N TYR A 239 -24.79 14.88 13.14
CA TYR A 239 -23.74 14.32 12.29
C TYR A 239 -22.52 15.23 12.16
N SER A 240 -22.58 16.47 12.60
CA SER A 240 -21.51 17.45 12.44
C SER A 240 -20.55 17.44 13.63
N GLN A 241 -19.28 17.17 13.36
CA GLN A 241 -18.19 17.31 14.34
C GLN A 241 -16.94 17.81 13.64
N THR A 242 -16.72 19.11 13.66
CA THR A 242 -15.51 19.72 13.10
C THR A 242 -14.26 19.19 13.80
N ARG A 243 -13.27 18.77 13.01
CA ARG A 243 -11.99 18.24 13.48
C ARG A 243 -10.83 18.95 12.80
N ALA A 244 -9.79 19.20 13.56
CA ALA A 244 -8.48 19.54 13.05
C ALA A 244 -7.61 18.28 13.04
N TYR A 245 -6.99 18.02 11.92
CA TYR A 245 -6.00 16.96 11.77
C TYR A 245 -4.62 17.59 11.69
N HIS A 246 -3.64 16.93 12.27
CA HIS A 246 -2.26 17.38 12.23
C HIS A 246 -1.43 16.41 11.40
N THR A 247 -0.66 16.96 10.48
CA THR A 247 0.25 16.18 9.65
C THR A 247 1.39 15.65 10.52
N SER A 248 1.57 14.34 10.54
CA SER A 248 2.62 13.68 11.32
C SER A 248 3.98 13.65 10.62
N SER A 249 4.06 13.96 9.34
CA SER A 249 5.30 13.97 8.57
C SER A 249 6.14 15.19 8.94
N LYS A 250 7.35 14.92 9.48
CA LYS A 250 8.35 15.93 9.83
C LYS A 250 8.98 16.59 8.60
N GLY A 251 8.28 17.23 7.76
CA GLY A 251 8.76 17.81 6.51
C GLY A 251 7.61 18.23 5.62
N ALA A 252 6.37 18.02 6.10
CA ALA A 252 5.21 18.59 5.49
C ALA A 252 5.32 20.11 5.57
N GLN A 253 5.20 20.78 4.45
CA GLN A 253 5.03 22.22 4.43
C GLN A 253 3.68 22.51 5.09
N GLU A 254 3.68 23.03 6.30
CA GLU A 254 2.46 23.32 7.10
C GLU A 254 1.46 24.23 6.39
N ALA A 255 1.90 24.92 5.34
CA ALA A 255 1.09 25.81 4.53
C ALA A 255 0.17 25.10 3.53
N HIS A 256 0.37 23.79 3.27
CA HIS A 256 -0.42 23.05 2.29
C HIS A 256 -1.72 22.50 2.91
N GLU A 257 -2.79 22.53 2.13
CA GLU A 257 -4.04 21.84 2.46
C GLU A 257 -4.02 20.39 1.96
N ALA A 258 -4.93 19.60 2.53
CA ALA A 258 -5.29 18.28 2.01
C ALA A 258 -5.94 18.38 0.62
N ILE A 259 -6.04 17.25 -0.07
CA ILE A 259 -6.82 17.15 -1.31
C ILE A 259 -8.31 17.15 -0.93
N ARG A 260 -9.00 18.21 -1.32
CA ARG A 260 -10.42 18.42 -1.01
C ARG A 260 -11.15 19.12 -2.16
N PRO A 261 -12.48 19.04 -2.25
CA PRO A 261 -13.26 19.87 -3.17
C PRO A 261 -13.06 21.36 -2.92
N THR A 262 -13.09 22.16 -3.94
CA THR A 262 -13.09 23.64 -3.81
C THR A 262 -14.40 24.14 -3.22
N TYR A 263 -15.51 23.52 -3.58
CA TYR A 263 -16.86 23.88 -3.13
C TYR A 263 -17.54 22.66 -2.48
N MET A 264 -17.71 22.71 -1.17
CA MET A 264 -18.25 21.56 -0.40
C MET A 264 -19.75 21.34 -0.61
N ASN A 265 -20.47 22.34 -1.09
CA ASN A 265 -21.90 22.27 -1.47
C ASN A 265 -22.13 21.64 -2.86
N GLU A 266 -21.08 21.21 -3.55
CA GLU A 266 -21.15 20.50 -4.83
C GLU A 266 -20.72 19.03 -4.64
N PRO A 267 -21.63 18.11 -4.29
CA PRO A 267 -21.27 16.70 -4.07
C PRO A 267 -20.94 15.97 -5.37
N THR A 268 -21.32 16.52 -6.53
CA THR A 268 -21.07 15.98 -7.86
C THR A 268 -20.63 17.07 -8.81
N ILE A 269 -19.96 16.68 -9.89
CA ILE A 269 -19.50 17.61 -10.94
C ILE A 269 -19.90 17.11 -12.33
N GLU A 270 -19.87 18.00 -13.31
CA GLU A 270 -19.88 17.62 -14.71
C GLU A 270 -18.48 17.20 -15.16
N GLY A 271 -18.41 16.20 -16.05
CA GLY A 271 -17.15 15.66 -16.56
C GLY A 271 -17.28 14.20 -17.01
N THR A 272 -16.15 13.56 -17.28
CA THR A 272 -16.10 12.15 -17.63
C THR A 272 -16.49 11.27 -16.44
N ALA A 273 -16.87 10.02 -16.70
CA ALA A 273 -17.20 9.06 -15.64
C ALA A 273 -16.03 8.86 -14.64
N GLN A 274 -14.80 8.92 -15.10
CA GLN A 274 -13.62 8.80 -14.26
C GLN A 274 -13.43 10.03 -13.36
N GLU A 275 -13.59 11.23 -13.91
CA GLU A 275 -13.52 12.49 -13.16
C GLU A 275 -14.62 12.54 -12.09
N LYS A 276 -15.86 12.19 -12.43
CA LYS A 276 -16.99 12.11 -11.50
C LYS A 276 -16.70 11.15 -10.33
N ARG A 277 -16.22 9.96 -10.63
CA ARG A 277 -15.93 8.93 -9.62
C ARG A 277 -14.80 9.35 -8.69
N LEU A 278 -13.71 9.93 -9.21
CA LEU A 278 -12.60 10.39 -8.38
C LEU A 278 -13.01 11.59 -7.52
N TYR A 279 -13.73 12.55 -8.09
CA TYR A 279 -14.26 13.70 -7.35
C TYR A 279 -15.20 13.28 -6.23
N GLU A 280 -16.13 12.37 -6.50
CA GLU A 280 -17.06 11.84 -5.49
C GLU A 280 -16.31 11.16 -4.34
N LEU A 281 -15.26 10.40 -4.64
CA LEU A 281 -14.40 9.78 -3.62
C LEU A 281 -13.75 10.86 -2.73
N ILE A 282 -13.20 11.92 -3.32
CA ILE A 282 -12.56 13.03 -2.61
C ILE A 282 -13.59 13.78 -1.76
N TRP A 283 -14.77 14.06 -2.32
CA TRP A 283 -15.85 14.75 -1.61
C TRP A 283 -16.32 13.95 -0.38
N LYS A 284 -16.62 12.67 -0.57
CA LYS A 284 -17.05 11.78 0.50
C LYS A 284 -16.03 11.67 1.63
N ARG A 285 -14.75 11.55 1.30
CA ARG A 285 -13.68 11.50 2.29
C ARG A 285 -13.58 12.80 3.08
N THR A 286 -13.67 13.93 2.42
CA THR A 286 -13.58 15.25 3.04
C THR A 286 -14.77 15.50 3.98
N ILE A 287 -16.00 15.25 3.52
CA ILE A 287 -17.21 15.37 4.34
C ILE A 287 -17.14 14.43 5.54
N ALA A 288 -16.83 13.15 5.33
CA ALA A 288 -16.74 12.15 6.38
C ALA A 288 -15.72 12.56 7.47
N SER A 289 -14.60 13.18 7.09
CA SER A 289 -13.59 13.65 8.02
C SER A 289 -14.12 14.68 9.02
N GLN A 290 -15.17 15.42 8.67
CA GLN A 290 -15.81 16.46 9.48
C GLN A 290 -17.14 16.00 10.09
N MET A 291 -17.46 14.70 9.98
CA MET A 291 -18.67 14.11 10.57
C MET A 291 -18.40 13.52 11.96
N ALA A 292 -19.47 13.33 12.72
CA ALA A 292 -19.43 12.70 14.02
C ALA A 292 -18.94 11.26 13.93
N ASP A 293 -18.33 10.78 15.02
CA ASP A 293 -17.90 9.39 15.14
C ASP A 293 -19.10 8.44 15.07
N ALA A 294 -18.88 7.29 14.48
CA ALA A 294 -19.82 6.19 14.57
C ALA A 294 -19.78 5.58 15.98
N GLN A 295 -20.95 5.34 16.55
CA GLN A 295 -21.10 4.68 17.84
C GLN A 295 -21.66 3.29 17.63
N LEU A 296 -20.96 2.31 18.16
CA LEU A 296 -21.30 0.91 18.06
C LEU A 296 -21.34 0.30 19.46
N GLU A 297 -22.11 -0.76 19.61
CA GLU A 297 -22.05 -1.63 20.78
C GLU A 297 -21.47 -2.98 20.34
N LYS A 298 -20.33 -3.34 20.90
CA LYS A 298 -19.73 -4.67 20.71
C LYS A 298 -20.24 -5.59 21.81
N THR A 299 -20.96 -6.63 21.41
CA THR A 299 -21.38 -7.70 22.31
C THR A 299 -20.42 -8.87 22.17
N THR A 300 -19.91 -9.37 23.29
CA THR A 300 -19.11 -10.60 23.39
C THR A 300 -19.81 -11.56 24.31
N ILE A 301 -20.09 -12.76 23.82
CA ILE A 301 -20.75 -13.84 24.56
C ILE A 301 -19.74 -14.97 24.70
N ASN A 302 -19.38 -15.31 25.95
CA ASN A 302 -18.59 -16.49 26.26
C ASN A 302 -19.50 -17.66 26.57
N ILE A 303 -19.30 -18.79 25.92
CA ILE A 303 -20.06 -20.02 26.06
C ILE A 303 -19.15 -21.08 26.65
N ASN A 304 -19.43 -21.49 27.86
CA ASN A 304 -18.70 -22.52 28.59
C ASN A 304 -19.06 -23.90 28.00
N ILE A 305 -18.06 -24.78 27.97
CA ILE A 305 -18.19 -26.19 27.61
C ILE A 305 -18.03 -26.98 28.91
N GLY A 306 -19.09 -27.62 29.37
CA GLY A 306 -19.20 -28.13 30.76
C GLY A 306 -18.15 -29.15 31.22
N ASN A 307 -17.31 -29.67 30.33
CA ASN A 307 -16.30 -30.70 30.64
C ASN A 307 -14.87 -30.33 30.11
N THR A 308 -14.67 -29.08 29.70
CA THR A 308 -13.38 -28.60 29.20
C THR A 308 -13.08 -27.19 29.71
N SER A 309 -11.85 -26.73 29.56
CA SER A 309 -11.42 -25.36 29.91
C SER A 309 -11.58 -24.38 28.74
N GLU A 310 -11.76 -24.92 27.53
CA GLU A 310 -11.94 -24.14 26.32
C GLU A 310 -13.33 -23.51 26.31
N LYS A 311 -13.49 -22.37 25.61
CA LYS A 311 -14.76 -21.65 25.50
C LYS A 311 -15.05 -21.29 24.05
N PHE A 312 -16.32 -21.31 23.69
CA PHE A 312 -16.75 -20.67 22.45
C PHE A 312 -17.06 -19.19 22.71
N VAL A 313 -16.64 -18.36 21.79
CA VAL A 313 -16.83 -16.90 21.84
C VAL A 313 -17.65 -16.47 20.63
N ALA A 314 -18.82 -15.87 20.88
CA ALA A 314 -19.59 -15.20 19.85
C ALA A 314 -19.42 -13.69 19.99
N THR A 315 -19.12 -13.02 18.88
CA THR A 315 -18.97 -11.56 18.83
C THR A 315 -19.92 -10.97 17.81
N GLY A 316 -20.52 -9.85 18.14
CA GLY A 316 -21.37 -9.08 17.23
C GLY A 316 -21.24 -7.60 17.50
N GLU A 317 -21.48 -6.80 16.47
CA GLU A 317 -21.49 -5.35 16.57
C GLU A 317 -22.83 -4.80 16.10
N VAL A 318 -23.40 -3.89 16.87
CA VAL A 318 -24.61 -3.16 16.51
C VAL A 318 -24.25 -1.69 16.38
N VAL A 319 -24.55 -1.09 15.25
CA VAL A 319 -24.39 0.35 15.03
C VAL A 319 -25.56 1.05 15.71
N SER A 320 -25.29 1.80 16.77
CA SER A 320 -26.29 2.62 17.46
C SER A 320 -26.43 4.01 16.85
N PHE A 321 -25.33 4.54 16.29
CA PHE A 321 -25.30 5.76 15.51
C PHE A 321 -24.24 5.63 14.42
N ASP A 322 -24.64 5.76 13.16
CA ASP A 322 -23.75 5.51 12.03
C ASP A 322 -22.70 6.61 11.80
N GLY A 323 -22.97 7.86 12.22
CA GLY A 323 -22.04 8.95 12.09
C GLY A 323 -21.47 9.06 10.68
N PHE A 324 -20.15 9.16 10.56
CA PHE A 324 -19.46 9.26 9.26
C PHE A 324 -19.61 8.01 8.36
N LEU A 325 -19.92 6.84 8.93
CA LEU A 325 -20.13 5.62 8.15
C LEU A 325 -21.32 5.72 7.18
N LYS A 326 -22.23 6.66 7.43
CA LYS A 326 -23.33 6.97 6.50
C LYS A 326 -22.84 7.41 5.12
N VAL A 327 -21.66 8.01 5.06
CA VAL A 327 -21.10 8.59 3.82
C VAL A 327 -19.91 7.79 3.31
N TYR A 328 -19.02 7.35 4.19
CA TYR A 328 -17.73 6.82 3.81
C TYR A 328 -17.18 5.78 4.79
N LEU A 329 -16.72 4.69 4.21
CA LEU A 329 -15.92 3.69 4.92
C LEU A 329 -14.61 3.49 4.17
N GLU A 330 -13.46 3.59 4.87
CA GLU A 330 -12.15 3.35 4.31
C GLU A 330 -11.96 1.88 3.94
N SER A 331 -11.27 1.63 2.83
CA SER A 331 -10.93 0.26 2.41
C SER A 331 -9.64 -0.20 3.10
N THR A 332 -9.56 -1.49 3.37
CA THR A 332 -8.35 -2.15 3.87
C THR A 332 -7.84 -3.19 2.88
N ASP A 333 -6.54 -3.49 2.94
CA ASP A 333 -5.96 -4.57 2.14
C ASP A 333 -6.12 -5.95 2.82
N ASP A 334 -6.62 -5.98 4.07
CA ASP A 334 -6.79 -7.20 4.85
C ASP A 334 -8.13 -7.87 4.51
N GLU A 335 -8.07 -8.89 3.65
CA GLU A 335 -9.22 -9.73 3.31
C GLU A 335 -9.71 -10.60 4.50
N GLU A 336 -8.84 -10.88 5.49
CA GLU A 336 -9.18 -11.74 6.64
C GLU A 336 -10.19 -11.12 7.62
N HIS A 337 -10.34 -9.81 7.65
CA HIS A 337 -11.24 -9.13 8.58
C HIS A 337 -12.62 -8.75 8.00
N ALA A 338 -12.85 -9.02 6.73
CA ALA A 338 -14.07 -8.60 6.04
C ALA A 338 -15.28 -9.53 6.28
N GLU A 339 -15.07 -10.75 6.77
CA GLU A 339 -16.14 -11.77 6.76
C GLU A 339 -17.05 -11.80 7.98
N ASP A 340 -16.73 -11.19 9.14
CA ASP A 340 -17.44 -11.58 10.37
C ASP A 340 -17.95 -10.47 11.32
N SER A 341 -17.85 -9.19 10.98
CA SER A 341 -18.18 -8.14 11.96
C SER A 341 -19.65 -7.65 11.98
N SER A 342 -20.51 -8.13 11.09
CA SER A 342 -21.89 -7.61 10.95
C SER A 342 -22.99 -8.54 11.47
N HIS A 343 -22.67 -9.57 12.26
CA HIS A 343 -23.70 -10.43 12.81
C HIS A 343 -24.38 -9.78 14.02
N ILE A 344 -25.69 -9.56 13.90
CA ILE A 344 -26.54 -9.20 15.03
C ILE A 344 -26.69 -10.46 15.90
N LEU A 345 -26.15 -10.41 17.11
CA LEU A 345 -26.30 -11.48 18.06
C LEU A 345 -27.71 -11.42 18.72
N PRO A 346 -28.32 -12.57 18.96
CA PRO A 346 -29.57 -12.60 19.71
C PRO A 346 -29.37 -12.15 21.18
N ALA A 347 -30.44 -11.74 21.83
CA ALA A 347 -30.43 -11.36 23.23
C ALA A 347 -30.29 -12.62 24.10
N LEU A 348 -29.04 -12.99 24.41
CA LEU A 348 -28.74 -14.06 25.37
C LEU A 348 -28.44 -13.49 26.75
N LYS A 349 -28.63 -14.32 27.77
CA LYS A 349 -28.38 -14.01 29.18
C LYS A 349 -27.40 -15.03 29.77
N GLU A 350 -26.67 -14.61 30.78
CA GLU A 350 -25.83 -15.50 31.57
C GLU A 350 -26.69 -16.62 32.18
N GLY A 351 -26.23 -17.85 32.06
CA GLY A 351 -26.94 -19.06 32.49
C GLY A 351 -27.85 -19.69 31.43
N ASP A 352 -28.05 -19.06 30.25
CA ASP A 352 -28.83 -19.67 29.17
C ASP A 352 -28.13 -20.95 28.68
N GLU A 353 -28.88 -22.08 28.65
CA GLU A 353 -28.42 -23.35 28.09
C GLU A 353 -28.65 -23.34 26.57
N LEU A 354 -27.58 -23.61 25.80
CA LEU A 354 -27.62 -23.59 24.35
C LEU A 354 -27.61 -25.02 23.79
N GLN A 355 -28.46 -25.26 22.81
CA GLN A 355 -28.41 -26.49 22.04
C GLN A 355 -27.36 -26.41 20.94
N ARG A 356 -26.38 -27.31 20.97
CA ARG A 356 -25.43 -27.47 19.89
C ARG A 356 -26.11 -28.02 18.64
N ARG A 357 -26.06 -27.29 17.54
CA ARG A 357 -26.50 -27.75 16.22
C ARG A 357 -25.38 -28.47 15.49
N GLU A 358 -24.22 -27.82 15.42
CA GLU A 358 -23.06 -28.33 14.74
C GLU A 358 -21.76 -27.70 15.29
N ILE A 359 -20.69 -28.48 15.39
CA ILE A 359 -19.34 -27.96 15.57
C ILE A 359 -18.54 -28.34 14.33
N LEU A 360 -17.83 -27.39 13.74
CA LEU A 360 -16.97 -27.55 12.58
C LEU A 360 -15.54 -27.23 12.95
N ALA A 361 -14.65 -28.18 12.79
CA ALA A 361 -13.21 -27.96 12.84
C ALA A 361 -12.66 -27.93 11.41
N THR A 362 -12.29 -26.76 10.95
CA THR A 362 -11.80 -26.55 9.59
C THR A 362 -10.29 -26.39 9.61
N GLU A 363 -9.61 -27.27 8.86
CA GLU A 363 -8.19 -27.13 8.62
C GLU A 363 -7.93 -25.85 7.83
N LYS A 364 -7.07 -25.00 8.34
CA LYS A 364 -6.59 -23.76 7.76
C LYS A 364 -5.08 -23.80 7.68
N TYR A 365 -4.53 -22.91 6.92
CA TYR A 365 -3.08 -22.82 6.75
C TYR A 365 -2.63 -21.38 6.97
N SER A 366 -1.47 -21.24 7.60
CA SER A 366 -0.83 -19.93 7.66
C SER A 366 -0.58 -19.39 6.24
N LEU A 367 -0.81 -18.09 6.05
CA LEU A 367 -0.68 -17.43 4.76
C LEU A 367 0.68 -16.76 4.63
N ALA A 368 1.27 -16.87 3.46
CA ALA A 368 2.44 -16.07 3.10
C ALA A 368 2.05 -14.58 3.07
N PRO A 369 3.02 -13.67 3.29
CA PRO A 369 2.74 -12.25 3.12
C PRO A 369 2.26 -11.98 1.69
N ALA A 370 1.21 -11.17 1.54
CA ALA A 370 0.66 -10.83 0.25
C ALA A 370 1.67 -10.05 -0.61
N ARG A 371 1.68 -10.30 -1.93
CA ARG A 371 2.45 -9.48 -2.87
C ARG A 371 1.90 -8.06 -2.89
N TYR A 372 2.77 -7.12 -3.24
CA TYR A 372 2.36 -5.72 -3.36
C TYR A 372 1.38 -5.51 -4.52
N THR A 373 0.36 -4.70 -4.28
CA THR A 373 -0.37 -3.95 -5.29
C THR A 373 0.30 -2.58 -5.47
N GLU A 374 -0.11 -1.79 -6.47
CA GLU A 374 0.34 -0.40 -6.57
C GLU A 374 0.01 0.39 -5.29
N ALA A 375 -1.20 0.19 -4.74
CA ALA A 375 -1.65 0.84 -3.52
C ALA A 375 -0.79 0.49 -2.30
N SER A 376 -0.57 -0.81 -2.04
CA SER A 376 0.23 -1.25 -0.89
C SER A 376 1.72 -0.93 -1.05
N LEU A 377 2.22 -0.82 -2.29
CA LEU A 377 3.59 -0.33 -2.54
C LEU A 377 3.72 1.16 -2.23
N VAL A 378 2.76 2.00 -2.64
CA VAL A 378 2.73 3.44 -2.27
C VAL A 378 2.75 3.58 -0.75
N LYS A 379 1.87 2.85 -0.05
CA LYS A 379 1.84 2.87 1.41
C LYS A 379 3.19 2.47 2.01
N LYS A 380 3.80 1.40 1.51
CA LYS A 380 5.11 0.94 2.01
C LYS A 380 6.22 1.95 1.79
N LEU A 381 6.24 2.62 0.63
CA LEU A 381 7.20 3.69 0.35
C LEU A 381 7.00 4.88 1.31
N GLU A 382 5.75 5.29 1.54
CA GLU A 382 5.41 6.34 2.50
C GLU A 382 5.83 5.98 3.92
N ASP A 383 5.48 4.78 4.41
CA ASP A 383 5.85 4.27 5.74
C ASP A 383 7.37 4.27 5.96
N LEU A 384 8.15 4.02 4.92
CA LEU A 384 9.61 4.05 4.95
C LEU A 384 10.21 5.45 4.73
N GLY A 385 9.41 6.46 4.43
CA GLY A 385 9.86 7.81 4.10
C GLY A 385 10.56 7.90 2.73
N ILE A 386 10.32 6.94 1.83
CA ILE A 386 10.94 6.84 0.51
C ILE A 386 10.03 7.48 -0.53
N GLY A 387 10.55 8.50 -1.21
CA GLY A 387 9.76 9.28 -2.17
C GLY A 387 8.93 10.37 -1.52
N ARG A 388 8.18 11.09 -2.35
CA ARG A 388 7.31 12.21 -1.98
C ARG A 388 6.08 12.20 -2.91
N PRO A 389 5.05 13.02 -2.65
CA PRO A 389 3.86 13.12 -3.49
C PRO A 389 4.13 13.21 -5.00
N SER A 390 5.18 13.93 -5.39
CA SER A 390 5.58 14.07 -6.80
C SER A 390 6.25 12.83 -7.40
N THR A 391 6.71 11.87 -6.61
CA THR A 391 7.56 10.76 -7.09
C THR A 391 6.93 9.38 -6.97
N TYR A 392 5.87 9.16 -6.21
CA TYR A 392 5.24 7.83 -6.08
C TYR A 392 4.77 7.27 -7.42
N ALA A 393 3.93 8.01 -8.13
CA ALA A 393 3.40 7.57 -9.42
C ALA A 393 4.49 7.39 -10.49
N PRO A 394 5.43 8.34 -10.69
CA PRO A 394 6.56 8.15 -11.60
C PRO A 394 7.42 6.93 -11.27
N THR A 395 7.70 6.65 -10.00
CA THR A 395 8.50 5.50 -9.60
C THR A 395 7.82 4.19 -9.99
N ILE A 396 6.53 4.03 -9.65
CA ILE A 396 5.76 2.82 -9.96
C ILE A 396 5.61 2.63 -11.47
N SER A 397 5.39 3.71 -12.21
CA SER A 397 5.35 3.65 -13.67
C SER A 397 6.71 3.23 -14.26
N THR A 398 7.80 3.83 -13.79
CA THR A 398 9.14 3.60 -14.32
C THR A 398 9.60 2.15 -14.15
N ILE A 399 9.40 1.54 -12.97
CA ILE A 399 9.81 0.15 -12.75
C ILE A 399 9.06 -0.85 -13.63
N GLN A 400 7.80 -0.54 -13.98
CA GLN A 400 7.00 -1.33 -14.92
C GLN A 400 7.41 -1.09 -16.38
N GLN A 401 7.58 0.17 -16.81
CA GLN A 401 8.01 0.52 -18.15
C GLN A 401 9.39 -0.06 -18.49
N ARG A 402 10.28 -0.14 -17.50
CA ARG A 402 11.62 -0.76 -17.64
C ARG A 402 11.58 -2.27 -17.53
N GLN A 403 10.40 -2.85 -17.34
CA GLN A 403 10.21 -4.29 -17.23
C GLN A 403 10.99 -4.96 -16.09
N TYR A 404 11.31 -4.22 -15.03
CA TYR A 404 11.87 -4.82 -13.80
C TYR A 404 10.77 -5.46 -12.96
N VAL A 405 9.57 -4.95 -13.11
CA VAL A 405 8.35 -5.40 -12.44
C VAL A 405 7.23 -5.45 -13.48
N VAL A 406 6.39 -6.44 -13.38
CA VAL A 406 5.16 -6.56 -14.18
C VAL A 406 3.95 -6.66 -13.27
N LYS A 407 2.83 -6.09 -13.71
CA LYS A 407 1.55 -6.31 -13.04
C LYS A 407 0.90 -7.57 -13.61
N GLY A 408 0.55 -8.50 -12.74
CA GLY A 408 -0.01 -9.76 -13.18
C GLY A 408 -0.81 -10.47 -12.08
N ASP A 409 -1.40 -11.58 -12.49
CA ASP A 409 -2.12 -12.49 -11.63
C ASP A 409 -1.28 -13.75 -11.37
N LYS A 410 -1.38 -14.31 -10.17
CA LYS A 410 -0.85 -15.63 -9.84
C LYS A 410 -2.00 -16.59 -9.71
N THR A 411 -1.92 -17.66 -10.48
CA THR A 411 -2.79 -18.83 -10.29
C THR A 411 -2.37 -19.53 -9.02
N GLY A 412 -3.32 -19.78 -8.11
CA GLY A 412 -3.04 -20.58 -6.93
C GLY A 412 -2.78 -22.04 -7.29
N GLU A 413 -2.30 -22.80 -6.33
CA GLU A 413 -2.19 -24.24 -6.40
C GLU A 413 -3.40 -24.90 -5.72
N GLU A 414 -3.92 -25.96 -6.32
CA GLU A 414 -5.00 -26.72 -5.70
C GLU A 414 -4.50 -27.39 -4.43
N ARG A 415 -5.14 -27.08 -3.30
CA ARG A 415 -4.86 -27.69 -2.02
C ARG A 415 -6.12 -28.32 -1.44
N THR A 416 -5.98 -29.53 -0.90
CA THR A 416 -7.05 -30.20 -0.17
C THR A 416 -6.94 -29.86 1.31
N PHE A 417 -8.08 -29.63 1.97
CA PHE A 417 -8.17 -29.40 3.40
C PHE A 417 -9.33 -30.18 4.01
N THR A 418 -9.24 -30.47 5.29
CA THR A 418 -10.24 -31.24 6.02
C THR A 418 -11.23 -30.35 6.76
N ILE A 419 -12.45 -30.84 6.84
CA ILE A 419 -13.49 -30.29 7.74
C ILE A 419 -14.06 -31.46 8.54
N ASP A 420 -13.83 -31.44 9.84
CA ASP A 420 -14.48 -32.36 10.76
C ASP A 420 -15.74 -31.71 11.33
N SER A 421 -16.87 -32.42 11.25
CA SER A 421 -18.17 -31.94 11.69
C SER A 421 -18.75 -32.86 12.75
N LEU A 422 -19.12 -32.30 13.89
CA LEU A 422 -19.88 -32.96 14.91
C LEU A 422 -21.35 -32.51 14.84
N LYS A 423 -22.24 -33.44 14.44
CA LYS A 423 -23.71 -33.30 14.45
C LYS A 423 -24.35 -34.38 15.29
N GLY A 424 -25.18 -34.01 16.25
CA GLY A 424 -25.65 -34.95 17.25
C GLY A 424 -24.45 -35.62 17.94
N ILE A 425 -24.35 -36.94 17.88
CA ILE A 425 -23.22 -37.72 18.41
C ILE A 425 -22.24 -38.19 17.33
N LYS A 426 -22.50 -37.83 16.07
CA LYS A 426 -21.71 -38.32 14.93
C LYS A 426 -20.67 -37.31 14.50
N ILE A 427 -19.41 -37.75 14.50
CA ILE A 427 -18.30 -37.03 13.88
C ILE A 427 -18.16 -37.53 12.44
N THR A 428 -18.07 -36.60 11.50
CA THR A 428 -17.84 -36.89 10.08
C THR A 428 -16.76 -36.00 9.53
N GLN A 429 -15.87 -36.56 8.73
CA GLN A 429 -14.82 -35.83 8.04
C GLN A 429 -15.17 -35.64 6.56
N LYS A 430 -14.93 -34.45 6.04
CA LYS A 430 -15.07 -34.11 4.62
C LYS A 430 -13.78 -33.48 4.11
N LEU A 431 -13.38 -33.87 2.92
CA LEU A 431 -12.31 -33.24 2.20
C LEU A 431 -12.88 -32.19 1.24
N LYS A 432 -12.32 -30.99 1.27
CA LYS A 432 -12.62 -29.90 0.33
C LYS A 432 -11.35 -29.45 -0.34
N LYS A 433 -11.50 -28.79 -1.49
CA LYS A 433 -10.41 -28.22 -2.27
C LYS A 433 -10.52 -26.71 -2.30
N GLU A 434 -9.39 -26.05 -2.27
CA GLU A 434 -9.27 -24.60 -2.46
C GLU A 434 -8.09 -24.27 -3.38
N MET A 435 -8.10 -23.07 -3.96
CA MET A 435 -6.96 -22.56 -4.74
C MET A 435 -6.09 -21.69 -3.82
N ALA A 436 -5.07 -22.31 -3.22
CA ALA A 436 -4.17 -21.62 -2.29
C ALA A 436 -3.21 -20.69 -3.03
N GLY A 437 -2.97 -19.49 -2.51
CA GLY A 437 -2.01 -18.53 -3.06
C GLY A 437 -2.42 -17.87 -4.37
N SER A 438 -3.71 -17.93 -4.75
CA SER A 438 -4.24 -17.17 -5.88
C SER A 438 -4.25 -15.68 -5.54
N GLU A 439 -3.67 -14.87 -6.40
CA GLU A 439 -3.61 -13.41 -6.23
C GLU A 439 -3.87 -12.72 -7.57
N LYS A 440 -4.55 -11.56 -7.55
CA LYS A 440 -4.87 -10.76 -8.74
C LYS A 440 -4.25 -9.37 -8.66
N GLY A 441 -3.81 -8.85 -9.82
CA GLY A 441 -3.35 -7.47 -9.95
C GLY A 441 -2.10 -7.13 -9.14
N LYS A 442 -1.23 -8.11 -8.89
CA LYS A 442 -0.03 -7.94 -8.06
C LYS A 442 1.19 -7.51 -8.88
N LEU A 443 2.12 -6.86 -8.20
CA LEU A 443 3.42 -6.49 -8.77
C LEU A 443 4.39 -7.65 -8.56
N LEU A 444 4.87 -8.19 -9.67
CA LEU A 444 5.76 -9.35 -9.73
C LEU A 444 7.13 -8.92 -10.25
N PRO A 445 8.23 -9.30 -9.60
CA PRO A 445 9.56 -9.04 -10.15
C PRO A 445 9.79 -9.93 -11.38
N THR A 446 10.45 -9.37 -12.38
CA THR A 446 10.94 -10.15 -13.52
C THR A 446 12.32 -10.72 -13.22
N ASP A 447 12.78 -11.70 -13.99
CA ASP A 447 14.13 -12.26 -13.83
C ASP A 447 15.20 -11.15 -13.96
N ILE A 448 15.04 -10.25 -14.93
CA ILE A 448 15.99 -9.14 -15.09
C ILE A 448 15.90 -8.17 -13.91
N GLY A 449 14.73 -7.94 -13.36
CA GLY A 449 14.55 -7.14 -12.14
C GLY A 449 15.27 -7.74 -10.94
N ILE A 450 15.20 -9.07 -10.77
CA ILE A 450 15.90 -9.80 -9.71
C ILE A 450 17.42 -9.69 -9.89
N VAL A 451 17.92 -9.93 -11.11
CA VAL A 451 19.36 -9.87 -11.39
C VAL A 451 19.93 -8.47 -11.17
N VAL A 452 19.23 -7.44 -11.64
CA VAL A 452 19.65 -6.04 -11.41
C VAL A 452 19.62 -5.69 -9.93
N ASN A 453 18.59 -6.11 -9.20
CA ASN A 453 18.52 -5.91 -7.77
C ASN A 453 19.71 -6.55 -7.05
N ASP A 454 20.02 -7.82 -7.35
CA ASP A 454 21.09 -8.54 -6.69
C ASP A 454 22.46 -7.94 -7.00
N PHE A 455 22.69 -7.57 -8.25
CA PHE A 455 23.90 -6.88 -8.65
C PHE A 455 24.09 -5.56 -7.88
N LEU A 456 23.03 -4.76 -7.77
CA LEU A 456 23.08 -3.48 -7.06
C LEU A 456 23.23 -3.68 -5.54
N MET A 457 22.58 -4.68 -4.97
CA MET A 457 22.73 -5.01 -3.54
C MET A 457 24.15 -5.46 -3.18
N GLU A 458 24.79 -6.22 -4.07
CA GLU A 458 26.15 -6.71 -3.86
C GLU A 458 27.21 -5.58 -4.01
N ASN A 459 27.03 -4.71 -5.00
CA ASN A 459 28.06 -3.74 -5.37
C ASN A 459 27.80 -2.31 -4.87
N PHE A 460 26.56 -1.96 -4.55
CA PHE A 460 26.13 -0.62 -4.11
C PHE A 460 25.15 -0.69 -2.94
N PRO A 461 25.50 -1.38 -1.83
CA PRO A 461 24.57 -1.60 -0.71
C PRO A 461 24.08 -0.29 -0.08
N ASN A 462 24.91 0.76 -0.11
CA ASN A 462 24.53 2.08 0.43
C ASN A 462 23.39 2.71 -0.38
N ILE A 463 23.45 2.69 -1.71
CA ILE A 463 22.41 3.22 -2.60
C ILE A 463 21.10 2.41 -2.45
N MET A 464 21.24 1.11 -2.22
CA MET A 464 20.10 0.20 -2.06
C MET A 464 19.48 0.24 -0.65
N ASN A 465 20.09 0.94 0.31
CA ASN A 465 19.63 1.03 1.69
C ASN A 465 18.37 1.90 1.80
N TYR A 466 17.34 1.39 2.47
CA TYR A 466 16.09 2.11 2.69
C TYR A 466 16.29 3.39 3.50
N ASN A 467 17.07 3.31 4.60
CA ASN A 467 17.34 4.46 5.45
C ASN A 467 18.10 5.55 4.70
N PHE A 468 19.09 5.17 3.88
CA PHE A 468 19.83 6.13 3.06
C PHE A 468 18.88 6.93 2.15
N THR A 469 17.94 6.23 1.47
CA THR A 469 16.97 6.91 0.59
C THR A 469 16.04 7.83 1.38
N ALA A 470 15.56 7.40 2.54
CA ALA A 470 14.74 8.23 3.43
C ALA A 470 15.50 9.46 3.96
N ASP A 471 16.76 9.28 4.37
CA ASP A 471 17.62 10.38 4.84
C ASP A 471 17.92 11.40 3.73
N VAL A 472 18.08 10.94 2.49
CA VAL A 472 18.24 11.84 1.33
C VAL A 472 16.96 12.65 1.09
N GLU A 473 15.77 12.03 1.19
CA GLU A 473 14.51 12.77 1.07
C GLU A 473 14.37 13.84 2.17
N LYS A 474 14.73 13.49 3.39
CA LYS A 474 14.77 14.43 4.51
C LYS A 474 15.78 15.56 4.27
N LYS A 475 16.94 15.25 3.69
CA LYS A 475 17.93 16.25 3.34
C LYS A 475 17.40 17.26 2.30
N PHE A 476 16.60 16.81 1.33
CA PHE A 476 15.92 17.74 0.41
C PHE A 476 14.90 18.62 1.11
N ASP A 477 14.23 18.12 2.16
CA ASP A 477 13.36 18.95 2.98
C ASP A 477 14.16 19.99 3.77
N ASP A 478 15.29 19.60 4.38
CA ASP A 478 16.21 20.54 5.07
C ASP A 478 16.74 21.64 4.13
N ILE A 479 17.01 21.31 2.86
CA ILE A 479 17.42 22.30 1.83
C ILE A 479 16.25 23.25 1.52
N ALA A 480 15.04 22.71 1.35
CA ALA A 480 13.84 23.51 1.09
C ALA A 480 13.52 24.49 2.23
N GLU A 481 13.90 24.15 3.45
CA GLU A 481 13.77 25.00 4.63
C GLU A 481 14.98 25.94 4.85
N GLY A 482 15.97 25.92 3.97
CA GLY A 482 17.19 26.75 4.06
C GLY A 482 18.18 26.31 5.16
N LYS A 483 18.02 25.11 5.72
CA LYS A 483 18.88 24.59 6.81
C LYS A 483 20.21 24.03 6.32
N THR A 484 20.30 23.67 5.03
CA THR A 484 21.48 23.03 4.44
C THR A 484 21.78 23.59 3.07
N GLU A 485 23.06 23.83 2.81
CA GLU A 485 23.57 24.22 1.50
C GLU A 485 23.78 22.94 0.66
N TRP A 486 23.13 22.87 -0.51
CA TRP A 486 23.01 21.63 -1.27
C TRP A 486 24.27 21.26 -2.05
N THR A 487 25.07 22.25 -2.52
CA THR A 487 26.23 21.97 -3.34
C THR A 487 27.37 21.33 -2.56
N ASN A 488 27.56 21.72 -1.30
CA ASN A 488 28.54 21.10 -0.42
C ASN A 488 28.15 19.66 -0.07
N TRP A 489 26.90 19.45 0.27
CA TRP A 489 26.40 18.11 0.51
C TRP A 489 26.54 17.19 -0.73
N MET A 490 26.25 17.70 -1.91
CA MET A 490 26.42 16.94 -3.17
C MET A 490 27.88 16.56 -3.44
N LYS A 491 28.83 17.50 -3.17
CA LYS A 491 30.27 17.22 -3.29
C LYS A 491 30.72 16.12 -2.33
N ASP A 492 30.22 16.14 -1.10
CA ASP A 492 30.57 15.13 -0.10
C ASP A 492 29.99 13.76 -0.45
N PHE A 493 28.76 13.72 -0.96
CA PHE A 493 28.19 12.49 -1.51
C PHE A 493 29.03 11.91 -2.65
N ASP A 494 29.41 12.75 -3.64
CA ASP A 494 30.17 12.30 -4.80
C ASP A 494 31.57 11.80 -4.43
N LYS A 495 32.25 12.42 -3.46
CA LYS A 495 33.54 11.95 -2.94
C LYS A 495 33.49 10.52 -2.38
N GLY A 496 32.37 10.11 -1.79
CA GLY A 496 32.17 8.74 -1.32
C GLY A 496 31.75 7.79 -2.43
N PHE A 497 30.87 8.24 -3.33
CA PHE A 497 30.25 7.40 -4.34
C PHE A 497 31.15 7.12 -5.57
N GLU A 498 31.95 8.10 -6.01
CA GLU A 498 32.84 7.95 -7.18
C GLU A 498 33.88 6.82 -7.05
N PRO A 499 34.55 6.63 -5.88
CA PRO A 499 35.44 5.49 -5.69
C PRO A 499 34.75 4.13 -5.81
N GLU A 500 33.55 3.97 -5.21
CA GLU A 500 32.76 2.73 -5.33
C GLU A 500 32.44 2.41 -6.80
N VAL A 501 32.04 3.43 -7.57
CA VAL A 501 31.75 3.30 -9.01
C VAL A 501 32.96 2.83 -9.78
N LYS A 502 34.15 3.43 -9.53
CA LYS A 502 35.41 3.06 -10.21
C LYS A 502 35.84 1.63 -9.88
N GLU A 503 35.77 1.26 -8.60
CA GLU A 503 36.12 -0.08 -8.16
C GLU A 503 35.28 -1.15 -8.89
N VAL A 504 33.96 -0.97 -8.93
CA VAL A 504 33.05 -1.90 -9.61
C VAL A 504 33.26 -1.94 -11.11
N LEU A 505 33.58 -0.78 -11.76
CA LEU A 505 33.89 -0.72 -13.19
C LEU A 505 35.18 -1.47 -13.55
N GLU A 506 36.21 -1.36 -12.72
CA GLU A 506 37.52 -1.94 -12.95
C GLU A 506 37.61 -3.40 -12.56
N ALA A 507 36.72 -3.86 -11.66
CA ALA A 507 36.66 -5.27 -11.23
C ALA A 507 36.52 -6.20 -12.43
N ARG A 508 37.44 -7.16 -12.58
CA ARG A 508 37.39 -8.21 -13.60
C ARG A 508 36.45 -9.31 -13.12
N ASN A 509 35.21 -9.26 -13.54
CA ASN A 509 34.28 -10.35 -13.28
C ASN A 509 34.49 -11.46 -14.32
N GLN A 510 34.72 -12.67 -13.89
CA GLN A 510 34.85 -13.87 -14.75
C GLN A 510 33.56 -14.15 -15.54
N HIS A 511 32.39 -13.79 -14.99
CA HIS A 511 31.07 -13.97 -15.60
C HIS A 511 30.23 -12.70 -15.47
N LYS A 512 29.32 -12.48 -16.43
CA LYS A 512 28.31 -11.42 -16.33
C LYS A 512 27.32 -11.75 -15.22
N ALA A 513 26.84 -10.74 -14.53
CA ALA A 513 25.77 -10.91 -13.55
C ALA A 513 24.53 -11.56 -14.22
N GLY A 514 23.93 -12.54 -13.55
CA GLY A 514 22.84 -13.34 -14.13
C GLY A 514 23.30 -14.50 -15.00
N GLU A 515 24.59 -14.78 -15.10
CA GLU A 515 25.14 -15.98 -15.69
C GLU A 515 25.59 -16.96 -14.61
N ARG A 516 25.08 -18.18 -14.67
CA ARG A 516 25.41 -19.25 -13.71
C ARG A 516 25.99 -20.44 -14.45
N ASN A 517 27.19 -20.86 -14.07
CA ASN A 517 27.79 -22.09 -14.53
C ASN A 517 27.18 -23.27 -13.75
N LEU A 518 26.61 -24.25 -14.47
CA LEU A 518 26.00 -25.45 -13.92
C LEU A 518 26.95 -26.65 -13.92
N GLY A 519 28.19 -26.48 -14.35
CA GLY A 519 29.14 -27.57 -14.56
C GLY A 519 29.28 -27.94 -16.02
N ASN A 520 29.76 -29.12 -16.31
CA ASN A 520 29.98 -29.60 -17.69
C ASN A 520 28.89 -30.59 -18.12
N ASP A 521 28.45 -30.46 -19.36
CA ASP A 521 27.56 -31.44 -19.99
C ASP A 521 28.21 -32.83 -20.03
N PRO A 522 27.58 -33.84 -19.43
CA PRO A 522 28.18 -35.18 -19.34
C PRO A 522 28.39 -35.88 -20.70
N LYS A 523 27.74 -35.41 -21.77
CA LYS A 523 27.88 -35.96 -23.11
C LYS A 523 29.00 -35.32 -23.92
N THR A 524 29.14 -34.01 -23.80
CA THR A 524 30.10 -33.25 -24.63
C THR A 524 31.31 -32.74 -23.86
N GLY A 525 31.30 -32.80 -22.52
CA GLY A 525 32.32 -32.25 -21.66
C GLY A 525 32.39 -30.69 -21.68
N LYS A 526 31.52 -30.03 -22.44
CA LYS A 526 31.49 -28.56 -22.57
C LYS A 526 30.77 -27.92 -21.38
N PRO A 527 31.19 -26.72 -20.98
CA PRO A 527 30.53 -26.03 -19.86
C PRO A 527 29.07 -25.67 -20.19
N VAL A 528 28.21 -25.79 -19.19
CA VAL A 528 26.79 -25.48 -19.27
C VAL A 528 26.52 -24.22 -18.44
N PHE A 529 25.93 -23.23 -19.06
CA PHE A 529 25.57 -21.96 -18.42
C PHE A 529 24.07 -21.73 -18.50
N VAL A 530 23.51 -21.09 -17.48
CA VAL A 530 22.21 -20.44 -17.56
C VAL A 530 22.43 -18.94 -17.50
N LYS A 531 21.78 -18.20 -18.39
CA LYS A 531 21.87 -16.74 -18.45
C LYS A 531 20.55 -16.12 -18.91
N ILE A 532 20.38 -14.83 -18.66
CA ILE A 532 19.21 -14.09 -19.14
C ILE A 532 19.48 -13.64 -20.57
N GLY A 533 18.78 -14.25 -21.53
CA GLY A 533 18.77 -13.87 -22.93
C GLY A 533 17.83 -12.72 -23.25
N ARG A 534 17.67 -12.43 -24.54
CA ARG A 534 16.77 -11.36 -25.02
C ARG A 534 15.31 -11.66 -24.71
N PHE A 535 14.92 -12.92 -24.69
CA PHE A 535 13.54 -13.39 -24.57
C PHE A 535 13.29 -14.19 -23.28
N GLY A 536 14.13 -14.07 -22.26
CA GLY A 536 14.02 -14.79 -20.99
C GLY A 536 15.24 -15.66 -20.69
N PRO A 537 15.15 -16.55 -19.69
CA PRO A 537 16.24 -17.45 -19.30
C PRO A 537 16.63 -18.39 -20.44
N VAL A 538 17.92 -18.57 -20.66
CA VAL A 538 18.47 -19.40 -21.73
C VAL A 538 19.56 -20.30 -21.16
N GLY A 539 19.46 -21.60 -21.45
CA GLY A 539 20.55 -22.56 -21.26
C GLY A 539 21.53 -22.45 -22.43
N GLN A 540 22.82 -22.47 -22.15
CA GLN A 540 23.90 -22.48 -23.13
C GLN A 540 24.85 -23.65 -22.85
N ILE A 541 25.20 -24.41 -23.87
CA ILE A 541 26.25 -25.45 -23.81
C ILE A 541 27.43 -24.96 -24.67
N GLY A 542 28.61 -24.92 -24.09
CA GLY A 542 29.81 -24.40 -24.71
C GLY A 542 30.02 -22.90 -24.53
N SER A 543 31.22 -22.42 -24.81
CA SER A 543 31.60 -21.02 -24.69
C SER A 543 31.78 -20.37 -26.07
N ALA A 544 31.85 -19.03 -26.11
CA ALA A 544 32.13 -18.29 -27.33
C ALA A 544 33.58 -18.49 -27.82
N GLU A 545 34.46 -19.03 -26.96
CA GLU A 545 35.87 -19.30 -27.24
C GLU A 545 36.08 -20.72 -27.79
N ASP A 546 35.04 -21.58 -27.76
CA ASP A 546 35.11 -22.91 -28.31
C ASP A 546 35.13 -22.89 -29.85
N LYS A 547 35.80 -23.87 -30.46
CA LYS A 547 35.85 -24.03 -31.93
C LYS A 547 34.45 -24.15 -32.57
N ASP A 548 33.53 -24.73 -31.85
CA ASP A 548 32.13 -24.87 -32.25
C ASP A 548 31.27 -23.80 -31.64
N LYS A 549 30.29 -23.29 -32.37
CA LYS A 549 29.33 -22.31 -31.86
C LYS A 549 28.56 -22.85 -30.67
N PRO A 550 28.38 -22.12 -29.59
CA PRO A 550 27.58 -22.56 -28.45
C PRO A 550 26.14 -22.84 -28.85
N GLN A 551 25.56 -23.89 -28.25
CA GLN A 551 24.16 -24.25 -28.41
C GLN A 551 23.32 -23.54 -27.37
N PHE A 552 22.12 -23.12 -27.75
CA PHE A 552 21.19 -22.38 -26.87
C PHE A 552 19.83 -23.10 -26.82
N ALA A 553 19.25 -23.12 -25.63
CA ALA A 553 17.89 -23.57 -25.40
C ALA A 553 17.14 -22.55 -24.52
N GLN A 554 15.94 -22.16 -24.95
CA GLN A 554 15.05 -21.35 -24.12
C GLN A 554 14.60 -22.18 -22.93
N LEU A 555 14.69 -21.63 -21.73
CA LEU A 555 14.16 -22.24 -20.52
C LEU A 555 12.72 -21.77 -20.29
N PRO A 556 11.85 -22.61 -19.71
CA PRO A 556 10.45 -22.27 -19.44
C PRO A 556 10.29 -21.15 -18.41
#